data_78bf89bba8bd725ac45bc7304fa13184
#
_entry.id   78bf89bba8bd725ac45bc7304fa13184
#
_cell.length_a   1.000
_cell.length_b   1.000
_cell.length_c   1.000
_cell.angle_alpha   90.00
_cell.angle_beta   90.00
_cell.angle_gamma   90.00
#
_symmetry.space_group_name_H-M   'P 1'
#
loop_
_entity.id
_entity.type
_entity.pdbx_description
1 polymer ?
#
loop_
_entity_poly.entity_id
_entity_poly.type
_entity_poly.pdbx_seq_one_letter_code
_entity_poly.pdbx_strand_id
1 'polypeptide(L)'
;MKIVILGAGPAGLYAGLLIKKAHPTYDITIIERNPANVTYGWGVVFSDRTLASFQRADYRSYEQITSRFVIWDAIDVHYRDEIIRCGGHVIASISRKDLLNILQRRCEEVGITLIFNREIHNLADLGGYDLLIASDGLNSTVRKIHA
;
A
#
# COMPACT_ATOMS: atom_id res chain seq x y z
N MET A 1 4.69 -11.13 -19.39
CA MET A 1 4.02 -9.83 -19.41
C MET A 1 4.84 -8.89 -18.56
N LYS A 2 5.09 -7.67 -19.07
CA LYS A 2 5.81 -6.61 -18.37
C LYS A 2 4.81 -5.60 -17.81
N ILE A 3 4.80 -5.44 -16.50
CA ILE A 3 3.87 -4.53 -15.80
C ILE A 3 4.66 -3.42 -15.12
N VAL A 4 4.22 -2.19 -15.32
CA VAL A 4 4.72 -1.03 -14.57
C VAL A 4 3.62 -0.53 -13.64
N ILE A 5 3.97 -0.28 -12.39
CA ILE A 5 3.07 0.29 -11.39
C ILE A 5 3.67 1.64 -10.95
N LEU A 6 2.91 2.72 -11.11
CA LEU A 6 3.31 4.03 -10.62
C LEU A 6 2.75 4.29 -9.23
N GLY A 7 3.65 4.52 -8.28
CA GLY A 7 3.35 4.75 -6.88
C GLY A 7 3.55 3.52 -6.01
N ALA A 8 4.51 3.60 -5.05
CA ALA A 8 4.77 2.58 -4.04
C ALA A 8 4.01 2.85 -2.72
N GLY A 9 2.79 3.37 -2.83
CA GLY A 9 1.84 3.39 -1.73
C GLY A 9 1.29 1.99 -1.42
N PRO A 10 0.50 1.82 -0.35
CA PRO A 10 -0.06 0.51 0.01
C PRO A 10 -0.81 -0.17 -1.14
N ALA A 11 -1.54 0.61 -1.94
CA ALA A 11 -2.29 0.08 -3.08
C ALA A 11 -1.38 -0.51 -4.17
N GLY A 12 -0.35 0.23 -4.59
CA GLY A 12 0.57 -0.22 -5.64
C GLY A 12 1.42 -1.40 -5.21
N LEU A 13 1.98 -1.35 -4.00
CA LEU A 13 2.76 -2.45 -3.45
C LEU A 13 1.92 -3.73 -3.31
N TYR A 14 0.72 -3.62 -2.75
CA TYR A 14 -0.12 -4.79 -2.53
C TYR A 14 -0.69 -5.36 -3.84
N ALA A 15 -1.08 -4.50 -4.78
CA ALA A 15 -1.49 -4.94 -6.11
C ALA A 15 -0.36 -5.69 -6.83
N GLY A 16 0.86 -5.12 -6.84
CA GLY A 16 2.03 -5.77 -7.41
C GLY A 16 2.32 -7.14 -6.78
N LEU A 17 2.30 -7.20 -5.45
CA LEU A 17 2.47 -8.44 -4.70
C LEU A 17 1.47 -9.52 -5.13
N LEU A 18 0.18 -9.20 -5.15
CA LEU A 18 -0.86 -10.17 -5.50
C LEU A 18 -0.77 -10.63 -6.94
N ILE A 19 -0.49 -9.72 -7.88
CA ILE A 19 -0.29 -10.06 -9.29
C ILE A 19 0.93 -10.98 -9.45
N LYS A 20 2.05 -10.67 -8.78
CA LYS A 20 3.27 -11.49 -8.86
C LYS A 20 3.06 -12.88 -8.29
N LYS A 21 2.29 -13.00 -7.21
CA LYS A 21 1.92 -14.31 -6.64
C LYS A 21 1.04 -15.13 -7.58
N ALA A 22 0.07 -14.50 -8.23
CA ALA A 22 -0.80 -15.17 -9.20
C ALA A 22 -0.07 -15.53 -10.49
N HIS A 23 0.91 -14.73 -10.88
CA HIS A 23 1.65 -14.85 -12.12
C HIS A 23 3.16 -14.69 -11.90
N PRO A 24 3.87 -15.71 -11.37
CA PRO A 24 5.29 -15.61 -10.98
C PRO A 24 6.24 -15.23 -12.12
N THR A 25 5.86 -15.51 -13.36
CA THR A 25 6.67 -15.20 -14.57
C THR A 25 6.55 -13.76 -15.05
N TYR A 26 5.62 -12.97 -14.51
CA TYR A 26 5.48 -11.57 -14.91
C TYR A 26 6.64 -10.73 -14.40
N ASP A 27 7.13 -9.85 -15.23
CA ASP A 27 8.12 -8.84 -14.88
C ASP A 27 7.37 -7.61 -14.35
N ILE A 28 7.52 -7.32 -13.06
CA ILE A 28 6.80 -6.23 -12.39
C ILE A 28 7.80 -5.23 -11.84
N THR A 29 7.65 -3.97 -12.24
CA THR A 29 8.42 -2.84 -11.73
C THR A 29 7.48 -1.83 -11.09
N ILE A 30 7.77 -1.44 -9.84
CA ILE A 30 7.05 -0.36 -9.14
C ILE A 30 7.97 0.85 -9.06
N ILE A 31 7.47 2.01 -9.49
CA ILE A 31 8.23 3.27 -9.53
C ILE A 31 7.61 4.26 -8.56
N GLU A 32 8.42 4.83 -7.67
CA GLU A 32 8.02 5.80 -6.65
C GLU A 32 8.89 7.07 -6.75
N ARG A 33 8.25 8.23 -6.69
CA ARG A 33 8.95 9.53 -6.73
C ARG A 33 9.71 9.85 -5.45
N ASN A 34 9.21 9.37 -4.31
CA ASN A 34 9.83 9.61 -3.02
C ASN A 34 10.93 8.59 -2.71
N PRO A 35 11.84 8.92 -1.77
CA PRO A 35 12.79 7.94 -1.24
C PRO A 35 12.09 6.75 -0.58
N ALA A 36 12.79 5.62 -0.52
CA ALA A 36 12.38 4.50 0.33
C ALA A 36 12.25 4.96 1.79
N ASN A 37 11.33 4.38 2.54
CA ASN A 37 11.08 4.67 3.95
C ASN A 37 10.48 6.06 4.27
N VAL A 38 10.14 6.86 3.26
CA VAL A 38 9.41 8.11 3.45
C VAL A 38 7.92 7.88 3.25
N THR A 39 7.12 8.43 4.15
CA THR A 39 5.66 8.37 4.03
C THR A 39 5.02 9.62 4.58
N TYR A 40 3.85 9.96 4.03
CA TYR A 40 2.99 11.01 4.52
C TYR A 40 1.79 10.38 5.22
N GLY A 41 1.47 10.89 6.42
CA GLY A 41 0.38 10.37 7.25
C GLY A 41 0.88 9.47 8.40
N TRP A 42 0.00 9.23 9.37
CA TRP A 42 0.35 8.69 10.67
C TRP A 42 0.23 7.17 10.73
N GLY A 43 -0.94 6.66 10.38
CA GLY A 43 -1.24 5.27 10.50
C GLY A 43 -2.36 4.82 9.57
N VAL A 44 -2.60 3.52 9.59
CA VAL A 44 -3.70 2.88 8.86
C VAL A 44 -4.48 2.04 9.84
N VAL A 45 -5.79 2.27 9.87
CA VAL A 45 -6.74 1.48 10.66
C VAL A 45 -7.35 0.40 9.78
N PHE A 46 -7.45 -0.80 10.32
CA PHE A 46 -7.99 -1.95 9.62
C PHE A 46 -9.30 -2.41 10.24
N SER A 47 -10.25 -2.77 9.39
CA SER A 47 -11.44 -3.51 9.80
C SER A 47 -11.18 -5.02 9.75
N ASP A 48 -11.95 -5.79 10.50
CA ASP A 48 -11.88 -7.26 10.50
C ASP A 48 -12.03 -7.83 9.09
N ARG A 49 -12.91 -7.26 8.28
CA ARG A 49 -13.12 -7.67 6.89
C ARG A 49 -11.88 -7.48 6.03
N THR A 50 -11.19 -6.36 6.22
CA THR A 50 -9.94 -6.08 5.51
C THR A 50 -8.87 -7.07 5.93
N LEU A 51 -8.72 -7.33 7.24
CA LEU A 51 -7.76 -8.28 7.77
C LEU A 51 -7.99 -9.69 7.26
N ALA A 52 -9.24 -10.16 7.24
CA ALA A 52 -9.58 -11.46 6.67
C ALA A 52 -9.23 -11.56 5.17
N SER A 53 -9.31 -10.46 4.43
CA SER A 53 -8.89 -10.42 3.02
C SER A 53 -7.37 -10.50 2.87
N PHE A 54 -6.60 -9.79 3.69
CA PHE A 54 -5.15 -9.88 3.74
C PHE A 54 -4.69 -11.30 4.09
N GLN A 55 -5.27 -11.91 5.12
CA GLN A 55 -4.95 -13.26 5.56
C GLN A 55 -5.10 -14.29 4.43
N ARG A 56 -6.18 -14.21 3.66
CA ARG A 56 -6.42 -15.11 2.53
C ARG A 56 -5.50 -14.85 1.34
N ALA A 57 -5.20 -13.59 1.06
CA ALA A 57 -4.45 -13.21 -0.12
C ALA A 57 -2.94 -13.41 0.03
N ASP A 58 -2.37 -12.99 1.16
CA ASP A 58 -0.96 -13.21 1.49
C ASP A 58 -0.75 -13.32 3.00
N TYR A 59 -0.79 -14.55 3.51
CA TYR A 59 -0.66 -14.82 4.95
C TYR A 59 0.63 -14.24 5.55
N ARG A 60 1.73 -14.25 4.80
CA ARG A 60 3.03 -13.76 5.29
C ARG A 60 3.03 -12.25 5.55
N SER A 61 2.45 -11.44 4.66
CA SER A 61 2.28 -10.00 4.92
C SER A 61 1.27 -9.76 6.03
N TYR A 62 0.17 -10.53 6.08
CA TYR A 62 -0.81 -10.46 7.15
C TYR A 62 -0.18 -10.68 8.54
N GLU A 63 0.61 -11.74 8.72
CA GLU A 63 1.28 -12.05 9.97
C GLU A 63 2.23 -10.92 10.40
N GLN A 64 3.05 -10.39 9.48
CA GLN A 64 3.96 -9.29 9.76
C GLN A 64 3.23 -7.98 10.10
N ILE A 65 2.11 -7.70 9.45
CA ILE A 65 1.28 -6.52 9.69
C ILE A 65 0.63 -6.62 11.07
N THR A 66 -0.02 -7.75 11.36
CA THR A 66 -0.76 -7.94 12.62
C THR A 66 0.16 -8.02 13.84
N SER A 67 1.39 -8.52 13.69
CA SER A 67 2.38 -8.53 14.78
C SER A 67 2.82 -7.13 15.25
N ARG A 68 2.50 -6.09 14.47
CA ARG A 68 2.84 -4.68 14.78
C ARG A 68 1.62 -3.82 15.10
N PHE A 69 0.47 -4.43 15.30
CA PHE A 69 -0.74 -3.69 15.62
C PHE A 69 -0.70 -3.07 17.01
N VAL A 70 -1.24 -1.86 17.08
CA VAL A 70 -1.79 -1.30 18.30
C VAL A 70 -3.29 -1.51 18.26
N ILE A 71 -3.85 -2.07 19.33
CA ILE A 71 -5.25 -2.45 19.41
C ILE A 71 -5.91 -1.67 20.54
N TRP A 72 -7.12 -1.16 20.29
CA TRP A 72 -7.98 -0.53 21.30
C TRP A 72 -9.46 -0.90 21.06
N ASP A 73 -10.27 -0.74 22.10
CA ASP A 73 -11.65 -1.21 22.14
C ASP A 73 -12.70 -0.08 22.13
N ALA A 74 -12.25 1.17 22.14
CA ALA A 74 -13.13 2.33 22.15
C ALA A 74 -12.51 3.55 21.49
N ILE A 75 -13.37 4.44 21.02
CA ILE A 75 -13.02 5.79 20.53
C ILE A 75 -13.80 6.80 21.34
N ASP A 76 -13.10 7.81 21.85
CA ASP A 76 -13.72 8.94 22.51
C ASP A 76 -13.90 10.08 21.51
N VAL A 77 -15.15 10.45 21.25
CA VAL A 77 -15.50 11.59 20.41
C VAL A 77 -15.74 12.81 21.31
N HIS A 78 -14.89 13.82 21.16
CA HIS A 78 -15.05 15.09 21.85
C HIS A 78 -15.89 16.02 20.99
N TYR A 79 -17.10 16.33 21.44
CA TYR A 79 -18.01 17.24 20.76
C TYR A 79 -18.51 18.31 21.75
N ARG A 80 -18.15 19.57 21.52
CA ARG A 80 -18.35 20.69 22.46
C ARG A 80 -17.73 20.34 23.83
N ASP A 81 -18.52 20.36 24.90
CA ASP A 81 -18.06 20.05 26.27
C ASP A 81 -18.40 18.59 26.69
N GLU A 82 -18.83 17.77 25.76
CA GLU A 82 -19.21 16.37 26.01
C GLU A 82 -18.19 15.40 25.41
N ILE A 83 -17.98 14.28 26.11
CA ILE A 83 -17.17 13.15 25.63
C ILE A 83 -18.11 11.97 25.44
N ILE A 84 -18.24 11.51 24.20
CA ILE A 84 -19.04 10.36 23.82
C ILE A 84 -18.09 9.18 23.57
N ARG A 85 -18.10 8.21 24.48
CA ARG A 85 -17.31 6.98 24.31
C ARG A 85 -18.06 5.98 23.46
N CYS A 86 -17.50 5.66 22.29
CA CYS A 86 -17.99 4.66 21.36
C CYS A 86 -17.15 3.38 21.53
N GLY A 87 -17.70 2.38 22.22
CA GLY A 87 -17.06 1.09 22.49
C GLY A 87 -17.73 -0.06 21.75
N GLY A 88 -17.25 -1.29 22.01
CA GLY A 88 -17.82 -2.52 21.45
C GLY A 88 -17.24 -2.93 20.09
N HIS A 89 -16.22 -2.24 19.61
CA HIS A 89 -15.50 -2.58 18.40
C HIS A 89 -14.01 -2.71 18.69
N VAL A 90 -13.41 -3.77 18.19
CA VAL A 90 -11.94 -3.90 18.20
C VAL A 90 -11.40 -3.12 17.01
N ILE A 91 -10.57 -2.12 17.30
CA ILE A 91 -9.91 -1.29 16.31
C ILE A 91 -8.42 -1.62 16.35
N ALA A 92 -7.87 -1.91 15.18
CA ALA A 92 -6.45 -2.23 15.05
C ALA A 92 -5.79 -1.27 14.06
N SER A 93 -4.61 -0.78 14.40
CA SER A 93 -3.83 0.06 13.49
C SER A 93 -2.36 -0.29 13.50
N ILE A 94 -1.70 0.11 12.44
CA ILE A 94 -0.25 0.05 12.27
C ILE A 94 0.26 1.42 11.81
N SER A 95 1.49 1.78 12.15
CA SER A 95 2.10 2.95 11.57
C SER A 95 2.19 2.80 10.04
N ARG A 96 1.92 3.87 9.31
CA ARG A 96 2.00 3.85 7.84
C ARG A 96 3.40 3.47 7.35
N LYS A 97 4.43 3.88 8.08
CA LYS A 97 5.83 3.55 7.79
C LYS A 97 6.09 2.05 7.90
N ASP A 98 5.62 1.42 8.98
CA ASP A 98 5.79 -0.03 9.16
C ASP A 98 5.04 -0.82 8.10
N LEU A 99 3.80 -0.42 7.79
CA LEU A 99 3.03 -1.04 6.71
C LEU A 99 3.78 -0.99 5.38
N LEU A 100 4.30 0.19 4.98
CA LEU A 100 5.04 0.32 3.73
C LEU A 100 6.32 -0.51 3.74
N ASN A 101 7.09 -0.50 4.84
CA ASN A 101 8.31 -1.30 4.95
C ASN A 101 8.04 -2.81 4.83
N ILE A 102 6.96 -3.30 5.43
CA ILE A 102 6.55 -4.71 5.31
C ILE A 102 6.20 -5.03 3.86
N LEU A 103 5.39 -4.20 3.21
CA LEU A 103 4.97 -4.44 1.83
C LEU A 103 6.13 -4.32 0.83
N GLN A 104 7.05 -3.36 1.02
CA GLN A 104 8.25 -3.22 0.18
C GLN A 104 9.11 -4.48 0.26
N ARG A 105 9.47 -4.92 1.47
CA ARG A 105 10.23 -6.17 1.66
C ARG A 105 9.52 -7.36 1.04
N ARG A 106 8.21 -7.44 1.21
CA ARG A 106 7.43 -8.53 0.66
C ARG A 106 7.44 -8.54 -0.87
N CYS A 107 7.39 -7.36 -1.51
CA CYS A 107 7.54 -7.21 -2.95
C CYS A 107 8.92 -7.67 -3.44
N GLU A 108 10.00 -7.26 -2.76
CA GLU A 108 11.37 -7.66 -3.07
C GLU A 108 11.55 -9.18 -2.94
N GLU A 109 11.02 -9.80 -1.89
CA GLU A 109 11.07 -11.24 -1.66
C GLU A 109 10.43 -12.07 -2.79
N VAL A 110 9.41 -11.55 -3.44
CA VAL A 110 8.77 -12.22 -4.58
C VAL A 110 9.36 -11.83 -5.93
N GLY A 111 10.42 -11.01 -5.95
CA GLY A 111 11.11 -10.61 -7.16
C GLY A 111 10.46 -9.49 -7.94
N ILE A 112 9.83 -8.53 -7.24
CA ILE A 112 9.36 -7.27 -7.82
C ILE A 112 10.49 -6.25 -7.74
N THR A 113 10.74 -5.52 -8.82
CA THR A 113 11.72 -4.44 -8.85
C THR A 113 11.10 -3.15 -8.29
N LEU A 114 11.70 -2.57 -7.25
CA LEU A 114 11.30 -1.28 -6.68
C LEU A 114 12.30 -0.20 -7.09
N ILE A 115 11.81 0.89 -7.68
CA ILE A 115 12.62 2.05 -8.09
C ILE A 115 12.10 3.28 -7.34
N PHE A 116 12.91 3.80 -6.43
CA PHE A 116 12.61 5.01 -5.65
C PHE A 116 13.32 6.25 -6.23
N ASN A 117 12.92 7.43 -5.77
CA ASN A 117 13.45 8.72 -6.21
C ASN A 117 13.30 8.96 -7.72
N ARG A 118 12.25 8.40 -8.32
CA ARG A 118 11.99 8.56 -9.76
C ARG A 118 10.57 9.09 -9.99
N GLU A 119 10.47 10.36 -10.27
CA GLU A 119 9.22 10.99 -10.69
C GLU A 119 9.03 10.83 -12.19
N ILE A 120 7.83 10.46 -12.61
CA ILE A 120 7.46 10.28 -14.00
C ILE A 120 6.54 11.44 -14.42
N HIS A 121 7.03 12.26 -15.32
CA HIS A 121 6.28 13.38 -15.90
C HIS A 121 5.70 13.05 -17.27
N ASN A 122 6.34 12.14 -18.00
CA ASN A 122 5.88 11.67 -19.31
C ASN A 122 5.87 10.14 -19.32
N LEU A 123 4.75 9.55 -19.76
CA LEU A 123 4.62 8.09 -19.84
C LEU A 123 5.58 7.44 -20.82
N ALA A 124 6.09 8.19 -21.81
CA ALA A 124 7.13 7.71 -22.73
C ALA A 124 8.45 7.35 -22.00
N ASP A 125 8.72 7.97 -20.83
CA ASP A 125 9.91 7.69 -20.02
C ASP A 125 9.89 6.31 -19.34
N LEU A 126 8.75 5.63 -19.34
CA LEU A 126 8.59 4.29 -18.75
C LEU A 126 9.18 3.17 -19.63
N GLY A 127 9.45 3.46 -20.90
CA GLY A 127 9.83 2.44 -21.89
C GLY A 127 8.66 1.51 -22.22
N GLY A 128 8.96 0.35 -22.80
CA GLY A 128 7.92 -0.61 -23.18
C GLY A 128 7.32 -1.33 -21.97
N TYR A 129 6.01 -1.40 -21.92
CA TYR A 129 5.22 -2.20 -20.95
C TYR A 129 3.96 -2.74 -21.63
N ASP A 130 3.45 -3.87 -21.11
CA ASP A 130 2.19 -4.44 -21.57
C ASP A 130 0.99 -3.89 -20.78
N LEU A 131 1.21 -3.53 -19.51
CA LEU A 131 0.20 -2.98 -18.61
C LEU A 131 0.82 -1.89 -17.70
N LEU A 132 0.14 -0.75 -17.61
CA LEU A 132 0.42 0.31 -16.64
C LEU A 132 -0.68 0.37 -15.59
N ILE A 133 -0.29 0.30 -14.31
CA ILE A 133 -1.19 0.49 -13.17
C ILE A 133 -0.85 1.82 -12.51
N ALA A 134 -1.82 2.74 -12.50
CA ALA A 134 -1.69 4.03 -11.83
C ALA A 134 -2.15 3.94 -10.38
N SER A 135 -1.22 4.04 -9.43
CA SER A 135 -1.44 4.12 -7.99
C SER A 135 -0.70 5.31 -7.36
N ASP A 136 -0.45 6.34 -8.16
CA ASP A 136 0.33 7.54 -7.87
C ASP A 136 -0.45 8.62 -7.08
N GLY A 137 -1.61 8.24 -6.54
CA GLY A 137 -2.35 8.97 -5.51
C GLY A 137 -3.24 10.11 -6.02
N LEU A 138 -3.58 11.02 -5.09
CA LEU A 138 -4.55 12.09 -5.35
C LEU A 138 -4.13 13.00 -6.51
N ASN A 139 -2.87 13.31 -6.63
CA ASN A 139 -2.31 14.18 -7.68
C ASN A 139 -1.77 13.38 -8.88
N SER A 140 -2.43 12.27 -9.22
CA SER A 140 -2.01 11.34 -10.27
C SER A 140 -1.67 12.04 -11.58
N THR A 141 -0.44 11.82 -12.04
CA THR A 141 0.04 12.26 -13.36
C THR A 141 -0.67 11.48 -14.46
N VAL A 142 -0.84 10.17 -14.28
CA VAL A 142 -1.52 9.31 -15.26
C VAL A 142 -2.96 9.77 -15.48
N ARG A 143 -3.69 10.07 -14.40
CA ARG A 143 -5.06 10.56 -14.51
C ARG A 143 -5.13 11.89 -15.28
N LYS A 144 -4.20 12.82 -15.04
CA LYS A 144 -4.17 14.11 -15.76
C LYS A 144 -3.92 13.96 -17.27
N ILE A 145 -3.19 12.92 -17.66
CA ILE A 145 -2.88 12.65 -19.08
C ILE A 145 -4.08 11.99 -19.80
N HIS A 146 -4.88 11.20 -19.08
CA HIS A 146 -5.95 10.39 -19.66
C HIS A 146 -7.38 10.84 -19.28
N ALA A 147 -7.53 11.95 -18.52
CA ALA A 147 -8.85 12.48 -18.10
C ALA A 147 -9.48 13.41 -19.16
#